data_b57bf0caba96b7842d3da862729b8191
#
_entry.id   b57bf0caba96b7842d3da862729b8191
#
_cell.length_a   1.000
_cell.length_b   1.000
_cell.length_c   1.000
_cell.angle_alpha   90.00
_cell.angle_beta   90.00
_cell.angle_gamma   90.00
#
_symmetry.space_group_name_H-M   'P 1'
#
loop_
_entity.id
_entity.type
_entity.pdbx_description
1 polymer ?
#
loop_
_entity_poly.entity_id
_entity_poly.type
_entity_poly.pdbx_seq_one_letter_code
_entity_poly.pdbx_strand_id
1 'polypeptide(L)'
;MNRKLMPIMLFVIEVVMYYFICLYFAMDIELIVGSGILYFLFMFIYGHYSLKTCLIWNEIRQLAKSSFCFYIALLVLVPRSIGYERRMHLTIMVISMFFISLLASRFLRIAFREQFARKTLVIGTGYEAARLGKISNNNRFALTEVKGYVDINDTDQLYGFKQENLIKKSPVYGYCDMDKAIDALNIEQIIIAIPEADQQVIDKVMSDIHGKVESVKYLPDVNGTMTFSSEVQDFDGQLLIATSNDKMSVFDRAFKRIIDIMAGLAGVITLIPLTIFVKYKYVKSGDHDSIFFSQERIGKDGKLIKIYKFRSMVPNAEEVLERLMEEDPAIKEEYLTNKKLKDDPRITPVGDFLRKTSLDEWPQFYNVLKGEMSFIGPRPYLPREKEDMGQFYDSIIKLKPGVTGMWQANGRSDVEFSYRCKLDDYYYHNWSIWLDFTIMYKTVKSVIYGKGSL
;
A
#
# COMPACT_ATOMS: atom_id res chain seq x y z
N MET A 1 5.65 23.03 21.26
CA MET A 1 5.50 24.03 20.16
C MET A 1 4.11 23.87 19.56
N ASN A 2 3.40 24.96 19.26
CA ASN A 2 2.01 24.88 18.79
C ASN A 2 1.94 24.17 17.42
N ARG A 3 1.22 23.05 17.32
CA ARG A 3 1.08 22.26 16.07
C ARG A 3 0.47 23.03 14.90
N LYS A 4 -0.24 24.11 15.20
CA LYS A 4 -0.76 25.03 14.17
C LYS A 4 0.35 25.75 13.40
N LEU A 5 1.59 25.73 13.90
CA LEU A 5 2.74 26.33 13.22
C LEU A 5 3.19 25.54 11.99
N MET A 6 3.10 24.23 11.97
CA MET A 6 3.58 23.44 10.84
C MET A 6 2.80 23.70 9.53
N PRO A 7 1.45 23.76 9.52
CA PRO A 7 0.70 24.23 8.35
C PRO A 7 1.07 25.63 7.91
N ILE A 8 1.31 26.55 8.87
CA ILE A 8 1.70 27.93 8.58
C ILE A 8 3.09 27.94 7.94
N MET A 9 4.05 27.19 8.46
CA MET A 9 5.38 27.08 7.88
C MET A 9 5.33 26.52 6.45
N LEU A 10 4.53 25.49 6.19
CA LEU A 10 4.34 24.96 4.86
C LEU A 10 3.77 26.01 3.91
N PHE A 11 2.71 26.71 4.34
CA PHE A 11 2.08 27.77 3.57
C PHE A 11 3.09 28.88 3.22
N VAL A 12 3.89 29.36 4.20
CA VAL A 12 4.90 30.39 3.97
C VAL A 12 5.96 29.92 2.96
N ILE A 13 6.47 28.70 3.11
CA ILE A 13 7.45 28.15 2.15
C ILE A 13 6.85 28.12 0.74
N GLU A 14 5.63 27.67 0.59
CA GLU A 14 4.97 27.59 -0.71
C GLU A 14 4.70 28.96 -1.31
N VAL A 15 4.29 29.95 -0.52
CA VAL A 15 4.12 31.33 -0.98
C VAL A 15 5.45 31.90 -1.52
N VAL A 16 6.53 31.71 -0.78
CA VAL A 16 7.86 32.15 -1.19
C VAL A 16 8.30 31.48 -2.49
N MET A 17 8.16 30.16 -2.56
CA MET A 17 8.55 29.39 -3.75
C MET A 17 7.68 29.74 -4.96
N TYR A 18 6.37 29.90 -4.76
CA TYR A 18 5.45 30.35 -5.78
C TYR A 18 5.88 31.70 -6.38
N TYR A 19 6.18 32.66 -5.50
CA TYR A 19 6.63 33.98 -5.92
C TYR A 19 7.95 33.92 -6.73
N PHE A 20 8.93 33.13 -6.29
CA PHE A 20 10.20 32.97 -7.02
C PHE A 20 9.98 32.32 -8.40
N ILE A 21 9.10 31.33 -8.54
CA ILE A 21 8.78 30.72 -9.84
C ILE A 21 8.13 31.75 -10.77
N CYS A 22 7.19 32.55 -10.26
CA CYS A 22 6.54 33.58 -11.04
C CYS A 22 7.52 34.65 -11.53
N LEU A 23 8.48 35.07 -10.67
CA LEU A 23 9.55 35.97 -11.04
C LEU A 23 10.48 35.39 -12.11
N TYR A 24 10.83 34.10 -11.97
CA TYR A 24 11.66 33.40 -12.96
C TYR A 24 11.03 33.39 -14.37
N PHE A 25 9.71 33.27 -14.46
CA PHE A 25 8.98 33.36 -15.72
C PHE A 25 8.55 34.77 -16.12
N ALA A 26 9.03 35.79 -15.42
CA ALA A 26 8.72 37.21 -15.69
C ALA A 26 7.21 37.47 -15.84
N MET A 27 6.40 36.92 -14.94
CA MET A 27 4.95 37.10 -14.94
C MET A 27 4.53 38.47 -14.45
N ASP A 28 3.44 39.01 -15.01
CA ASP A 28 2.87 40.29 -14.60
C ASP A 28 2.30 40.17 -13.16
N ILE A 29 2.39 41.25 -12.38
CA ILE A 29 2.00 41.26 -10.95
C ILE A 29 0.52 40.89 -10.75
N GLU A 30 -0.35 41.32 -11.63
CA GLU A 30 -1.77 41.01 -11.58
C GLU A 30 -2.01 39.51 -11.76
N LEU A 31 -1.26 38.86 -12.69
CA LEU A 31 -1.32 37.44 -12.91
C LEU A 31 -0.73 36.67 -11.72
N ILE A 32 0.35 37.14 -11.13
CA ILE A 32 0.96 36.53 -9.92
C ILE A 32 -0.03 36.53 -8.78
N VAL A 33 -0.65 37.66 -8.47
CA VAL A 33 -1.59 37.79 -7.35
C VAL A 33 -2.86 36.95 -7.61
N GLY A 34 -3.47 37.12 -8.79
CA GLY A 34 -4.72 36.43 -9.13
C GLY A 34 -4.56 34.91 -9.16
N SER A 35 -3.54 34.40 -9.84
CA SER A 35 -3.27 32.96 -9.89
C SER A 35 -2.79 32.41 -8.55
N GLY A 36 -2.06 33.22 -7.74
CA GLY A 36 -1.63 32.84 -6.40
C GLY A 36 -2.81 32.63 -5.45
N ILE A 37 -3.73 33.58 -5.39
CA ILE A 37 -4.94 33.46 -4.57
C ILE A 37 -5.70 32.18 -4.96
N LEU A 38 -5.86 31.94 -6.25
CA LEU A 38 -6.58 30.75 -6.74
C LEU A 38 -5.84 29.45 -6.39
N TYR A 39 -4.51 29.42 -6.55
CA TYR A 39 -3.69 28.26 -6.18
C TYR A 39 -3.85 27.90 -4.70
N PHE A 40 -3.66 28.86 -3.81
CA PHE A 40 -3.73 28.63 -2.37
C PHE A 40 -5.15 28.30 -1.91
N LEU A 41 -6.17 28.87 -2.57
CA LEU A 41 -7.57 28.50 -2.31
C LEU A 41 -7.83 27.03 -2.60
N PHE A 42 -7.41 26.50 -3.76
CA PHE A 42 -7.56 25.07 -4.06
C PHE A 42 -6.76 24.18 -3.11
N MET A 43 -5.52 24.56 -2.76
CA MET A 43 -4.73 23.82 -1.77
C MET A 43 -5.43 23.77 -0.42
N PHE A 44 -6.10 24.84 -0.01
CA PHE A 44 -6.88 24.90 1.23
C PHE A 44 -8.14 24.04 1.15
N ILE A 45 -8.92 24.16 0.08
CA ILE A 45 -10.17 23.40 -0.14
C ILE A 45 -9.91 21.88 -0.12
N TYR A 46 -8.85 21.43 -0.78
CA TYR A 46 -8.47 20.01 -0.81
C TYR A 46 -7.71 19.55 0.43
N GLY A 47 -7.53 20.40 1.44
CA GLY A 47 -7.02 20.05 2.76
C GLY A 47 -5.51 19.78 2.81
N HIS A 48 -4.73 20.31 1.85
CA HIS A 48 -3.28 20.13 1.84
C HIS A 48 -2.63 20.62 3.15
N TYR A 49 -3.04 21.77 3.65
CA TYR A 49 -2.55 22.35 4.90
C TYR A 49 -3.06 21.68 6.17
N SER A 50 -3.97 20.70 6.08
CA SER A 50 -4.42 19.97 7.27
C SER A 50 -3.36 19.03 7.83
N LEU A 51 -2.39 18.61 7.03
CA LEU A 51 -1.29 17.69 7.33
C LEU A 51 -1.74 16.39 8.03
N LYS A 52 -3.04 16.04 7.92
CA LYS A 52 -3.62 14.84 8.56
C LYS A 52 -3.13 13.54 7.91
N THR A 53 -2.85 13.57 6.60
CA THR A 53 -2.44 12.40 5.85
C THR A 53 -0.97 12.08 6.06
N CYS A 54 -0.64 10.84 6.42
CA CYS A 54 0.76 10.40 6.53
C CYS A 54 1.21 9.54 5.34
N LEU A 55 0.28 8.95 4.59
CA LEU A 55 0.59 8.17 3.40
C LEU A 55 0.89 9.10 2.23
N ILE A 56 2.04 8.89 1.59
CA ILE A 56 2.48 9.68 0.43
C ILE A 56 1.44 9.71 -0.69
N TRP A 57 0.76 8.60 -0.92
CA TRP A 57 -0.24 8.45 -1.98
C TRP A 57 -1.49 9.31 -1.76
N ASN A 58 -1.91 9.45 -0.51
CA ASN A 58 -3.04 10.32 -0.17
C ASN A 58 -2.68 11.79 -0.39
N GLU A 59 -1.45 12.17 -0.05
CA GLU A 59 -0.94 13.52 -0.27
C GLU A 59 -0.79 13.82 -1.76
N ILE A 60 -0.21 12.88 -2.54
CA ILE A 60 -0.14 12.99 -4.00
C ILE A 60 -1.54 13.13 -4.60
N ARG A 61 -2.53 12.36 -4.12
CA ARG A 61 -3.92 12.47 -4.58
C ARG A 61 -4.51 13.85 -4.32
N GLN A 62 -4.31 14.39 -3.12
CA GLN A 62 -4.79 15.73 -2.76
C GLN A 62 -4.15 16.80 -3.63
N LEU A 63 -2.81 16.77 -3.75
CA LEU A 63 -2.05 17.69 -4.59
C LEU A 63 -2.43 17.58 -6.07
N ALA A 64 -2.62 16.35 -6.58
CA ALA A 64 -3.03 16.16 -7.97
C ALA A 64 -4.41 16.73 -8.25
N LYS A 65 -5.40 16.50 -7.37
CA LYS A 65 -6.74 17.08 -7.50
C LYS A 65 -6.69 18.61 -7.44
N SER A 66 -5.99 19.17 -6.47
CA SER A 66 -5.83 20.59 -6.27
C SER A 66 -5.14 21.27 -7.48
N SER A 67 -4.00 20.72 -7.92
CA SER A 67 -3.25 21.23 -9.07
C SER A 67 -4.03 21.09 -10.38
N PHE A 68 -4.77 20.02 -10.57
CA PHE A 68 -5.63 19.84 -11.74
C PHE A 68 -6.76 20.86 -11.79
N CYS A 69 -7.50 21.05 -10.69
CA CYS A 69 -8.55 22.07 -10.62
C CYS A 69 -8.00 23.47 -10.82
N PHE A 70 -6.84 23.77 -10.21
CA PHE A 70 -6.14 25.03 -10.42
C PHE A 70 -5.75 25.25 -11.89
N TYR A 71 -5.20 24.23 -12.55
CA TYR A 71 -4.82 24.29 -13.96
C TYR A 71 -6.02 24.55 -14.88
N ILE A 72 -7.13 23.84 -14.67
CA ILE A 72 -8.37 24.08 -15.41
C ILE A 72 -8.87 25.51 -15.21
N ALA A 73 -8.87 25.99 -13.97
CA ALA A 73 -9.29 27.36 -13.67
C ALA A 73 -8.36 28.41 -14.36
N LEU A 74 -7.06 28.17 -14.39
CA LEU A 74 -6.12 29.01 -15.15
C LEU A 74 -6.43 29.02 -16.63
N LEU A 75 -6.72 27.86 -17.25
CA LEU A 75 -7.06 27.77 -18.67
C LEU A 75 -8.33 28.54 -19.04
N VAL A 76 -9.27 28.65 -18.09
CA VAL A 76 -10.52 29.39 -18.28
C VAL A 76 -10.33 30.89 -18.05
N LEU A 77 -9.56 31.28 -17.03
CA LEU A 77 -9.39 32.69 -16.63
C LEU A 77 -8.35 33.43 -17.46
N VAL A 78 -7.35 32.71 -17.97
CA VAL A 78 -6.28 33.30 -18.79
C VAL A 78 -6.79 33.54 -20.21
N PRO A 79 -6.77 34.78 -20.72
CA PRO A 79 -7.27 35.12 -22.06
C PRO A 79 -6.63 34.27 -23.15
N ARG A 80 -7.42 33.90 -24.18
CA ARG A 80 -6.94 33.13 -25.33
C ARG A 80 -5.86 33.86 -26.16
N SER A 81 -5.78 35.18 -26.02
CA SER A 81 -4.77 36.04 -26.67
C SER A 81 -3.36 35.87 -26.11
N ILE A 82 -3.20 35.25 -24.95
CA ILE A 82 -1.88 34.96 -24.38
C ILE A 82 -1.19 33.91 -25.24
N GLY A 83 0.01 34.28 -25.75
CA GLY A 83 0.82 33.43 -26.63
C GLY A 83 1.14 32.04 -26.03
N TYR A 84 1.49 31.10 -26.93
CA TYR A 84 1.81 29.71 -26.58
C TYR A 84 2.91 29.61 -25.51
N GLU A 85 3.93 30.44 -25.59
CA GLU A 85 5.06 30.48 -24.65
C GLU A 85 4.61 30.76 -23.22
N ARG A 86 3.78 31.77 -22.98
CA ARG A 86 3.25 32.08 -21.64
C ARG A 86 2.36 30.96 -21.08
N ARG A 87 1.59 30.27 -21.92
CA ARG A 87 0.79 29.10 -21.49
C ARG A 87 1.69 27.94 -21.09
N MET A 88 2.78 27.74 -21.80
CA MET A 88 3.79 26.75 -21.44
C MET A 88 4.42 27.08 -20.07
N HIS A 89 4.76 28.34 -19.81
CA HIS A 89 5.28 28.78 -18.51
C HIS A 89 4.27 28.50 -17.39
N LEU A 90 2.98 28.77 -17.58
CA LEU A 90 1.95 28.47 -16.60
C LEU A 90 1.85 26.95 -16.33
N THR A 91 1.93 26.14 -17.37
CA THR A 91 1.92 24.67 -17.23
C THR A 91 3.12 24.18 -16.43
N ILE A 92 4.32 24.69 -16.74
CA ILE A 92 5.54 24.33 -16.01
C ILE A 92 5.45 24.80 -14.57
N MET A 93 4.89 25.99 -14.30
CA MET A 93 4.66 26.48 -12.95
C MET A 93 3.78 25.55 -12.13
N VAL A 94 2.64 25.09 -12.68
CA VAL A 94 1.74 24.17 -11.98
C VAL A 94 2.45 22.86 -11.64
N ILE A 95 3.18 22.30 -12.60
CA ILE A 95 3.96 21.06 -12.39
C ILE A 95 5.04 21.28 -11.35
N SER A 96 5.78 22.37 -11.41
CA SER A 96 6.85 22.70 -10.46
C SER A 96 6.29 22.86 -9.05
N MET A 97 5.18 23.59 -8.89
CA MET A 97 4.53 23.78 -7.59
C MET A 97 4.01 22.47 -7.01
N PHE A 98 3.48 21.56 -7.82
CA PHE A 98 3.09 20.22 -7.36
C PHE A 98 4.26 19.47 -6.68
N PHE A 99 5.43 19.45 -7.31
CA PHE A 99 6.60 18.77 -6.75
C PHE A 99 7.17 19.52 -5.54
N ILE A 100 7.19 20.85 -5.58
CA ILE A 100 7.68 21.68 -4.47
C ILE A 100 6.79 21.46 -3.24
N SER A 101 5.47 21.52 -3.37
CA SER A 101 4.53 21.29 -2.26
C SER A 101 4.69 19.90 -1.67
N LEU A 102 4.85 18.88 -2.51
CA LEU A 102 5.09 17.51 -2.06
C LEU A 102 6.42 17.41 -1.27
N LEU A 103 7.50 17.97 -1.81
CA LEU A 103 8.82 17.90 -1.18
C LEU A 103 8.87 18.74 0.11
N ALA A 104 8.30 19.94 0.12
CA ALA A 104 8.25 20.81 1.28
C ALA A 104 7.48 20.18 2.44
N SER A 105 6.31 19.61 2.16
CA SER A 105 5.53 18.89 3.17
C SER A 105 6.31 17.70 3.74
N ARG A 106 6.97 16.90 2.91
CA ARG A 106 7.77 15.76 3.35
C ARG A 106 9.02 16.19 4.13
N PHE A 107 9.70 17.23 3.68
CA PHE A 107 10.84 17.79 4.38
C PHE A 107 10.46 18.27 5.78
N LEU A 108 9.39 19.06 5.90
CA LEU A 108 8.92 19.56 7.20
C LEU A 108 8.56 18.42 8.16
N ARG A 109 7.92 17.34 7.67
CA ARG A 109 7.60 16.17 8.49
C ARG A 109 8.83 15.46 9.04
N ILE A 110 9.92 15.41 8.25
CA ILE A 110 11.19 14.78 8.69
C ILE A 110 11.92 15.73 9.63
N ALA A 111 12.11 16.99 9.22
CA ALA A 111 12.95 17.96 9.93
C ALA A 111 12.40 18.32 11.32
N PHE A 112 11.08 18.37 11.45
CA PHE A 112 10.41 18.80 12.68
C PHE A 112 9.60 17.68 13.35
N ARG A 113 9.89 16.40 13.04
CA ARG A 113 9.17 15.25 13.59
C ARG A 113 9.12 15.26 15.11
N GLU A 114 10.27 15.46 15.76
CA GLU A 114 10.38 15.43 17.23
C GLU A 114 9.53 16.51 17.93
N GLN A 115 9.31 17.62 17.25
CA GLN A 115 8.59 18.78 17.80
C GLN A 115 7.07 18.69 17.58
N PHE A 116 6.64 18.02 16.49
CA PHE A 116 5.23 17.96 16.07
C PHE A 116 4.60 16.57 16.16
N ALA A 117 5.38 15.50 16.36
CA ALA A 117 4.82 14.18 16.56
C ALA A 117 4.01 14.13 17.86
N ARG A 118 2.82 13.52 17.78
CA ARG A 118 1.97 13.28 18.95
C ARG A 118 2.58 12.19 19.81
N LYS A 119 2.84 12.51 21.07
CA LYS A 119 3.22 11.53 22.07
C LYS A 119 2.02 10.62 22.31
N THR A 120 2.18 9.35 21.99
CA THR A 120 1.09 8.39 21.93
C THR A 120 1.33 7.25 22.89
N LEU A 121 0.31 6.90 23.66
CA LEU A 121 0.22 5.69 24.46
C LEU A 121 -0.68 4.69 23.74
N VAL A 122 -0.27 3.43 23.68
CA VAL A 122 -1.06 2.36 23.04
C VAL A 122 -1.63 1.46 24.12
N ILE A 123 -2.95 1.31 24.15
CA ILE A 123 -3.63 0.37 25.06
C ILE A 123 -3.70 -0.99 24.36
N GLY A 124 -3.09 -2.00 25.00
CA GLY A 124 -2.91 -3.34 24.50
C GLY A 124 -1.43 -3.67 24.26
N THR A 125 -1.10 -4.95 24.37
CA THR A 125 0.26 -5.50 24.24
C THR A 125 0.36 -6.62 23.19
N GLY A 126 -0.74 -6.96 22.53
CA GLY A 126 -0.83 -8.01 21.53
C GLY A 126 -0.22 -7.63 20.19
N TYR A 127 -0.48 -8.49 19.19
CA TYR A 127 0.09 -8.40 17.86
C TYR A 127 -0.15 -7.04 17.17
N GLU A 128 -1.38 -6.53 17.22
CA GLU A 128 -1.73 -5.27 16.55
C GLU A 128 -1.08 -4.06 17.25
N ALA A 129 -0.99 -4.07 18.59
CA ALA A 129 -0.26 -3.04 19.34
C ALA A 129 1.23 -3.03 18.97
N ALA A 130 1.88 -4.20 18.93
CA ALA A 130 3.28 -4.35 18.53
C ALA A 130 3.51 -3.88 17.09
N ARG A 131 2.59 -4.20 16.18
CA ARG A 131 2.61 -3.78 14.79
C ARG A 131 2.49 -2.27 14.64
N LEU A 132 1.57 -1.63 15.36
CA LEU A 132 1.43 -0.17 15.38
C LEU A 132 2.71 0.53 15.83
N GLY A 133 3.35 0.06 16.88
CA GLY A 133 4.62 0.60 17.34
C GLY A 133 5.73 0.48 16.31
N LYS A 134 5.85 -0.67 15.65
CA LYS A 134 6.81 -0.88 14.57
C LYS A 134 6.56 0.05 13.39
N ILE A 135 5.30 0.24 13.00
CA ILE A 135 4.92 1.16 11.91
C ILE A 135 5.25 2.60 12.31
N SER A 136 4.90 3.02 13.52
CA SER A 136 5.17 4.38 14.03
C SER A 136 6.67 4.69 14.06
N ASN A 137 7.49 3.76 14.55
CA ASN A 137 8.93 3.96 14.64
C ASN A 137 9.65 3.95 13.29
N ASN A 138 9.18 3.12 12.35
CA ASN A 138 9.79 2.99 11.03
C ASN A 138 9.32 4.07 10.04
N ASN A 139 8.16 4.67 10.25
CA ASN A 139 7.63 5.69 9.35
C ASN A 139 8.04 7.10 9.82
N ARG A 140 9.13 7.61 9.27
CA ARG A 140 9.64 8.96 9.57
C ARG A 140 8.67 10.10 9.22
N PHE A 141 7.67 9.83 8.40
CA PHE A 141 6.65 10.81 7.99
C PHE A 141 5.42 10.82 8.90
N ALA A 142 5.25 9.79 9.75
CA ALA A 142 4.18 9.75 10.71
C ALA A 142 4.43 10.76 11.84
N LEU A 143 3.46 11.64 12.07
CA LEU A 143 3.47 12.58 13.19
C LEU A 143 2.86 11.93 14.43
N THR A 144 3.29 10.69 14.70
CA THR A 144 2.89 9.88 15.86
C THR A 144 4.15 9.22 16.42
N GLU A 145 4.37 9.35 17.71
CA GLU A 145 5.49 8.75 18.42
C GLU A 145 4.96 7.92 19.59
N VAL A 146 5.07 6.60 19.47
CA VAL A 146 4.66 5.69 20.56
C VAL A 146 5.68 5.74 21.69
N LYS A 147 5.28 6.26 22.85
CA LYS A 147 6.10 6.40 24.06
C LYS A 147 6.00 5.20 24.98
N GLY A 148 4.90 4.45 24.93
CA GLY A 148 4.70 3.28 25.77
C GLY A 148 3.41 2.54 25.43
N TYR A 149 3.21 1.46 26.14
CA TYR A 149 2.06 0.57 26.02
C TYR A 149 1.42 0.37 27.39
N VAL A 150 0.12 0.06 27.39
CA VAL A 150 -0.62 -0.29 28.61
C VAL A 150 -0.99 -1.75 28.53
N ASP A 151 -0.54 -2.53 29.51
CA ASP A 151 -0.94 -3.92 29.68
C ASP A 151 -2.30 -3.97 30.38
N ILE A 152 -3.27 -4.56 29.72
CA ILE A 152 -4.64 -4.73 30.23
C ILE A 152 -4.79 -5.99 31.06
N ASN A 153 -3.79 -6.87 31.08
CA ASN A 153 -3.82 -8.11 31.87
C ASN A 153 -3.65 -7.88 33.38
N ASP A 154 -3.20 -6.69 33.73
CA ASP A 154 -2.86 -6.30 35.10
C ASP A 154 -4.10 -5.90 35.94
N THR A 155 -5.30 -6.12 35.40
CA THR A 155 -6.53 -5.74 36.12
C THR A 155 -7.69 -6.67 35.78
N ASP A 156 -8.48 -7.01 36.79
CA ASP A 156 -9.76 -7.72 36.62
C ASP A 156 -10.91 -6.77 36.26
N GLN A 157 -10.66 -5.45 36.27
CA GLN A 157 -11.66 -4.44 35.92
C GLN A 157 -12.13 -4.50 34.47
N LEU A 158 -11.39 -5.19 33.58
CA LEU A 158 -11.69 -5.37 32.18
C LEU A 158 -12.34 -6.72 31.86
N TYR A 159 -13.25 -7.16 32.72
CA TYR A 159 -14.09 -8.36 32.51
C TYR A 159 -13.29 -9.63 32.24
N GLY A 160 -12.05 -9.72 32.76
CA GLY A 160 -11.18 -10.89 32.59
C GLY A 160 -10.60 -11.04 31.20
N PHE A 161 -10.73 -10.06 30.29
CA PHE A 161 -10.07 -10.07 28.99
C PHE A 161 -8.55 -10.14 29.16
N LYS A 162 -7.91 -11.09 28.47
CA LYS A 162 -6.45 -11.32 28.53
C LYS A 162 -5.88 -11.27 27.12
N GLN A 163 -4.67 -10.73 27.02
CA GLN A 163 -3.95 -10.61 25.75
C GLN A 163 -2.48 -11.03 25.92
N GLU A 164 -1.90 -11.70 24.92
CA GLU A 164 -0.48 -12.04 24.95
C GLU A 164 0.39 -10.77 24.87
N ASN A 165 1.40 -10.67 25.75
CA ASN A 165 2.33 -9.54 25.72
C ASN A 165 3.48 -9.79 24.74
N LEU A 166 3.43 -9.12 23.59
CA LEU A 166 4.43 -9.21 22.52
C LEU A 166 5.39 -8.01 22.49
N ILE A 167 5.30 -7.09 23.45
CA ILE A 167 6.13 -5.88 23.50
C ILE A 167 7.46 -6.19 24.20
N LYS A 168 8.56 -6.13 23.47
CA LYS A 168 9.91 -6.50 23.96
C LYS A 168 10.86 -5.33 24.25
N LYS A 169 10.62 -4.16 23.63
CA LYS A 169 11.63 -3.07 23.60
C LYS A 169 11.12 -1.70 24.04
N SER A 170 9.87 -1.58 24.43
CA SER A 170 9.25 -0.31 24.83
C SER A 170 8.70 -0.42 26.23
N PRO A 171 8.55 0.70 26.96
CA PRO A 171 7.95 0.69 28.30
C PRO A 171 6.52 0.16 28.24
N VAL A 172 6.18 -0.70 29.18
CA VAL A 172 4.84 -1.24 29.38
C VAL A 172 4.40 -0.86 30.78
N TYR A 173 3.22 -0.26 30.88
CA TYR A 173 2.62 0.19 32.13
C TYR A 173 1.40 -0.68 32.46
N GLY A 174 1.13 -0.93 33.73
CA GLY A 174 -0.12 -1.57 34.15
C GLY A 174 -1.32 -0.65 33.89
N TYR A 175 -2.51 -1.23 33.73
CA TYR A 175 -3.73 -0.46 33.45
C TYR A 175 -4.03 0.53 34.59
N CYS A 176 -3.78 0.14 35.82
CA CYS A 176 -3.94 1.00 37.01
C CYS A 176 -2.96 2.17 37.07
N ASP A 177 -1.82 2.07 36.40
CA ASP A 177 -0.81 3.13 36.32
C ASP A 177 -0.91 3.99 35.07
N MET A 178 -1.94 3.77 34.25
CA MET A 178 -2.15 4.48 33.00
C MET A 178 -2.18 6.01 33.17
N ASP A 179 -2.88 6.50 34.20
CA ASP A 179 -2.99 7.94 34.48
C ASP A 179 -1.63 8.56 34.80
N LYS A 180 -0.83 7.88 35.64
CA LYS A 180 0.54 8.32 35.91
C LYS A 180 1.41 8.34 34.66
N ALA A 181 1.25 7.37 33.76
CA ALA A 181 1.98 7.32 32.50
C ALA A 181 1.55 8.45 31.55
N ILE A 182 0.26 8.79 31.50
CA ILE A 182 -0.25 9.91 30.70
C ILE A 182 0.41 11.22 31.15
N ASP A 183 0.42 11.49 32.44
CA ASP A 183 0.98 12.73 33.00
C ASP A 183 2.51 12.76 32.87
N ALA A 184 3.21 11.71 33.25
CA ALA A 184 4.67 11.64 33.26
C ALA A 184 5.27 11.74 31.84
N LEU A 185 4.61 11.17 30.85
CA LEU A 185 5.07 11.21 29.45
C LEU A 185 4.49 12.36 28.63
N ASN A 186 3.59 13.16 29.23
CA ASN A 186 2.80 14.19 28.54
C ASN A 186 2.14 13.63 27.28
N ILE A 187 1.32 12.59 27.45
CA ILE A 187 0.63 11.90 26.38
C ILE A 187 -0.49 12.79 25.82
N GLU A 188 -0.52 12.93 24.52
CA GLU A 188 -1.48 13.75 23.81
C GLU A 188 -2.49 12.92 23.00
N GLN A 189 -2.15 11.66 22.74
CA GLN A 189 -2.98 10.73 21.97
C GLN A 189 -2.94 9.35 22.61
N ILE A 190 -4.11 8.69 22.67
CA ILE A 190 -4.21 7.27 22.99
C ILE A 190 -4.70 6.52 21.76
N ILE A 191 -4.11 5.34 21.50
CA ILE A 191 -4.60 4.39 20.51
C ILE A 191 -5.01 3.11 21.22
N ILE A 192 -6.29 2.77 21.16
CA ILE A 192 -6.82 1.52 21.70
C ILE A 192 -6.58 0.44 20.64
N ALA A 193 -5.70 -0.52 20.93
CA ALA A 193 -5.27 -1.58 20.01
C ALA A 193 -5.57 -2.98 20.58
N ILE A 194 -6.84 -3.18 20.95
CA ILE A 194 -7.40 -4.43 21.46
C ILE A 194 -8.60 -4.86 20.62
N PRO A 195 -8.41 -5.13 19.30
CA PRO A 195 -9.52 -5.43 18.40
C PRO A 195 -10.29 -6.71 18.78
N GLU A 196 -9.67 -7.62 19.49
CA GLU A 196 -10.23 -8.90 19.93
C GLU A 196 -11.11 -8.78 21.18
N ALA A 197 -11.16 -7.58 21.81
CA ALA A 197 -11.90 -7.35 23.02
C ALA A 197 -13.40 -7.15 22.78
N ASP A 198 -14.23 -7.64 23.67
CA ASP A 198 -15.66 -7.41 23.63
C ASP A 198 -16.01 -5.92 23.79
N GLN A 199 -17.18 -5.52 23.27
CA GLN A 199 -17.64 -4.14 23.31
C GLN A 199 -17.66 -3.56 24.73
N GLN A 200 -17.99 -4.35 25.74
CA GLN A 200 -18.00 -3.92 27.14
C GLN A 200 -16.61 -3.47 27.63
N VAL A 201 -15.55 -4.21 27.23
CA VAL A 201 -14.16 -3.85 27.54
C VAL A 201 -13.78 -2.53 26.86
N ILE A 202 -14.16 -2.39 25.58
CA ILE A 202 -13.87 -1.18 24.80
C ILE A 202 -14.58 0.04 25.40
N ASP A 203 -15.86 -0.09 25.75
CA ASP A 203 -16.66 0.98 26.35
C ASP A 203 -16.10 1.40 27.71
N LYS A 204 -15.66 0.44 28.52
CA LYS A 204 -14.98 0.71 29.80
C LYS A 204 -13.69 1.48 29.59
N VAL A 205 -12.81 1.01 28.69
CA VAL A 205 -11.55 1.69 28.35
C VAL A 205 -11.81 3.10 27.84
N MET A 206 -12.79 3.27 26.93
CA MET A 206 -13.19 4.58 26.40
C MET A 206 -13.68 5.53 27.50
N SER A 207 -14.50 5.02 28.44
CA SER A 207 -14.97 5.79 29.59
C SER A 207 -13.82 6.24 30.49
N ASP A 208 -12.87 5.34 30.76
CA ASP A 208 -11.75 5.60 31.67
C ASP A 208 -10.74 6.62 31.09
N ILE A 209 -10.63 6.74 29.78
CA ILE A 209 -9.73 7.70 29.11
C ILE A 209 -10.42 8.99 28.67
N HIS A 210 -11.75 9.06 28.80
CA HIS A 210 -12.52 10.23 28.36
C HIS A 210 -12.03 11.51 29.03
N GLY A 211 -11.71 12.52 28.21
CA GLY A 211 -11.23 13.82 28.67
C GLY A 211 -9.78 13.89 29.18
N LYS A 212 -9.04 12.78 29.22
CA LYS A 212 -7.65 12.74 29.72
C LYS A 212 -6.62 13.12 28.66
N VAL A 213 -6.94 12.99 27.38
CA VAL A 213 -6.05 13.29 26.25
C VAL A 213 -6.77 14.05 25.14
N GLU A 214 -6.00 14.74 24.28
CA GLU A 214 -6.57 15.51 23.16
C GLU A 214 -7.20 14.64 22.06
N SER A 215 -6.71 13.41 21.88
CA SER A 215 -7.13 12.54 20.78
C SER A 215 -7.15 11.09 21.21
N VAL A 216 -8.26 10.43 20.96
CA VAL A 216 -8.40 8.99 21.12
C VAL A 216 -8.66 8.38 19.75
N LYS A 217 -7.97 7.27 19.44
CA LYS A 217 -8.18 6.45 18.26
C LYS A 217 -8.44 5.03 18.67
N TYR A 218 -9.33 4.37 17.99
CA TYR A 218 -9.63 2.96 18.19
C TYR A 218 -9.29 2.17 16.95
N LEU A 219 -8.65 1.02 17.13
CA LEU A 219 -8.41 0.03 16.07
C LEU A 219 -9.49 -1.06 16.17
N PRO A 220 -10.53 -1.02 15.34
CA PRO A 220 -11.58 -2.01 15.38
C PRO A 220 -11.10 -3.37 14.86
N ASP A 221 -11.75 -4.45 15.27
CA ASP A 221 -11.59 -5.75 14.63
C ASP A 221 -12.26 -5.68 13.24
N VAL A 222 -11.42 -5.73 12.21
CA VAL A 222 -11.85 -5.60 10.81
C VAL A 222 -11.86 -6.99 10.18
N ASN A 223 -12.75 -7.85 10.66
CA ASN A 223 -12.96 -9.17 10.04
C ASN A 223 -13.62 -9.04 8.66
N GLY A 224 -12.88 -8.51 7.67
CA GLY A 224 -13.24 -8.53 6.26
C GLY A 224 -14.33 -7.56 5.80
N THR A 225 -15.06 -6.90 6.71
CA THR A 225 -16.21 -6.04 6.35
C THR A 225 -15.90 -4.55 6.26
N MET A 226 -14.84 -4.08 6.92
CA MET A 226 -14.41 -2.69 6.84
C MET A 226 -13.27 -2.51 5.84
N THR A 227 -13.47 -1.63 4.88
CA THR A 227 -12.46 -1.24 3.89
C THR A 227 -11.84 0.11 4.26
N PHE A 228 -10.65 0.42 3.77
CA PHE A 228 -10.04 1.75 3.94
C PHE A 228 -10.85 2.89 3.28
N SER A 229 -11.83 2.55 2.48
CA SER A 229 -12.82 3.46 1.90
C SER A 229 -14.09 3.58 2.73
N SER A 230 -14.17 2.89 3.89
CA SER A 230 -15.31 3.03 4.78
C SER A 230 -15.31 4.44 5.39
N GLU A 231 -16.36 5.18 5.16
CA GLU A 231 -16.63 6.48 5.78
C GLU A 231 -17.50 6.29 6.99
N VAL A 232 -17.10 6.90 8.09
CA VAL A 232 -17.92 6.96 9.29
C VAL A 232 -18.90 8.10 9.09
N GLN A 233 -20.19 7.79 9.01
CA GLN A 233 -21.28 8.76 8.90
C GLN A 233 -22.07 8.79 10.20
N ASP A 234 -22.33 9.98 10.70
CA ASP A 234 -23.28 10.18 11.79
C ASP A 234 -24.67 10.32 11.19
N PHE A 235 -25.56 9.43 11.55
CA PHE A 235 -26.96 9.46 11.17
C PHE A 235 -27.81 9.62 12.43
N ASP A 236 -28.11 10.87 12.79
CA ASP A 236 -28.97 11.24 13.92
C ASP A 236 -28.54 10.60 15.27
N GLY A 237 -27.22 10.66 15.53
CA GLY A 237 -26.62 10.10 16.75
C GLY A 237 -26.30 8.60 16.66
N GLN A 238 -26.55 7.96 15.54
CA GLN A 238 -26.12 6.59 15.26
C GLN A 238 -24.91 6.61 14.29
N LEU A 239 -23.82 5.98 14.71
CA LEU A 239 -22.64 5.83 13.90
C LEU A 239 -22.86 4.75 12.84
N LEU A 240 -23.01 5.17 11.59
CA LEU A 240 -23.06 4.27 10.45
C LEU A 240 -21.68 4.18 9.81
N ILE A 241 -21.20 2.97 9.63
CA ILE A 241 -20.02 2.71 8.84
C ILE A 241 -20.48 2.39 7.43
N ALA A 242 -20.45 3.41 6.56
CA ALA A 242 -20.73 3.20 5.16
C ALA A 242 -19.53 2.49 4.50
N THR A 243 -19.71 1.23 4.16
CA THR A 243 -18.77 0.53 3.28
C THR A 243 -19.15 0.90 1.85
N SER A 244 -18.32 1.67 1.19
CA SER A 244 -18.52 1.90 -0.24
C SER A 244 -18.19 0.62 -1.01
N ASN A 245 -19.21 -0.04 -1.53
CA ASN A 245 -19.06 -1.02 -2.61
C ASN A 245 -18.77 -0.26 -3.92
N ASP A 246 -17.75 0.57 -3.94
CA ASP A 246 -17.37 1.30 -5.14
C ASP A 246 -16.84 0.32 -6.18
N LYS A 247 -17.78 -0.18 -6.97
CA LYS A 247 -17.42 -0.86 -8.22
C LYS A 247 -16.59 0.09 -9.06
N MET A 248 -15.44 -0.38 -9.53
CA MET A 248 -14.61 0.34 -10.50
C MET A 248 -15.48 1.08 -11.52
N SER A 249 -15.36 2.39 -11.58
CA SER A 249 -16.07 3.20 -12.58
C SER A 249 -15.62 2.80 -14.00
N VAL A 250 -16.37 3.17 -15.01
CA VAL A 250 -15.98 2.92 -16.41
C VAL A 250 -14.65 3.61 -16.72
N PHE A 251 -14.44 4.82 -16.18
CA PHE A 251 -13.19 5.56 -16.33
C PHE A 251 -12.01 4.85 -15.67
N ASP A 252 -12.19 4.32 -14.47
CA ASP A 252 -11.14 3.59 -13.75
C ASP A 252 -10.72 2.34 -14.51
N ARG A 253 -11.68 1.60 -15.04
CA ARG A 253 -11.42 0.41 -15.87
C ARG A 253 -10.68 0.75 -17.17
N ALA A 254 -11.09 1.83 -17.84
CA ALA A 254 -10.41 2.29 -19.03
C ALA A 254 -8.98 2.75 -18.75
N PHE A 255 -8.79 3.53 -17.69
CA PHE A 255 -7.47 4.01 -17.26
C PHE A 255 -6.55 2.85 -16.87
N LYS A 256 -7.06 1.90 -16.07
CA LYS A 256 -6.31 0.68 -15.73
C LYS A 256 -5.90 -0.10 -16.98
N ARG A 257 -6.80 -0.22 -17.96
CA ARG A 257 -6.50 -0.91 -19.21
C ARG A 257 -5.42 -0.20 -20.04
N ILE A 258 -5.40 1.14 -20.04
CA ILE A 258 -4.34 1.92 -20.70
C ILE A 258 -2.99 1.62 -20.03
N ILE A 259 -2.92 1.63 -18.69
CA ILE A 259 -1.70 1.27 -17.95
C ILE A 259 -1.27 -0.16 -18.27
N ASP A 260 -2.20 -1.11 -18.29
CA ASP A 260 -1.92 -2.51 -18.64
C ASP A 260 -1.33 -2.64 -20.04
N ILE A 261 -1.88 -1.93 -21.02
CA ILE A 261 -1.36 -1.94 -22.40
C ILE A 261 0.05 -1.34 -22.46
N MET A 262 0.29 -0.20 -21.79
CA MET A 262 1.61 0.42 -21.75
C MET A 262 2.66 -0.49 -21.10
N ALA A 263 2.32 -1.07 -19.95
CA ALA A 263 3.20 -2.02 -19.27
C ALA A 263 3.42 -3.28 -20.08
N GLY A 264 2.37 -3.81 -20.69
CA GLY A 264 2.42 -4.99 -21.56
C GLY A 264 3.30 -4.77 -22.79
N LEU A 265 3.19 -3.62 -23.47
CA LEU A 265 4.05 -3.25 -24.61
C LEU A 265 5.51 -3.14 -24.18
N ALA A 266 5.80 -2.41 -23.12
CA ALA A 266 7.16 -2.29 -22.58
C ALA A 266 7.75 -3.66 -22.21
N GLY A 267 6.93 -4.50 -21.54
CA GLY A 267 7.32 -5.84 -21.14
C GLY A 267 7.60 -6.77 -22.32
N VAL A 268 6.78 -6.73 -23.37
CA VAL A 268 6.97 -7.57 -24.58
C VAL A 268 8.16 -7.09 -25.42
N ILE A 269 8.39 -5.79 -25.54
CA ILE A 269 9.57 -5.26 -26.22
C ILE A 269 10.85 -5.75 -25.51
N THR A 270 10.88 -5.68 -24.18
CA THR A 270 12.04 -6.15 -23.40
C THR A 270 12.14 -7.68 -23.32
N LEU A 271 11.05 -8.42 -23.56
CA LEU A 271 11.04 -9.87 -23.60
C LEU A 271 11.92 -10.43 -24.71
N ILE A 272 12.05 -9.74 -25.86
CA ILE A 272 12.85 -10.21 -27.00
C ILE A 272 14.33 -10.38 -26.61
N PRO A 273 15.06 -9.34 -26.16
CA PRO A 273 16.47 -9.51 -25.77
C PRO A 273 16.60 -10.44 -24.53
N LEU A 274 15.64 -10.43 -23.62
CA LEU A 274 15.63 -11.32 -22.46
C LEU A 274 15.52 -12.79 -22.89
N THR A 275 14.68 -13.12 -23.86
CA THR A 275 14.55 -14.47 -24.40
C THR A 275 15.87 -14.98 -24.98
N ILE A 276 16.59 -14.13 -25.72
CA ILE A 276 17.91 -14.48 -26.28
C ILE A 276 18.91 -14.75 -25.14
N PHE A 277 18.93 -13.89 -24.13
CA PHE A 277 19.79 -14.05 -22.95
C PHE A 277 19.49 -15.34 -22.18
N VAL A 278 18.21 -15.61 -21.90
CA VAL A 278 17.78 -16.83 -21.21
C VAL A 278 18.15 -18.08 -22.01
N LYS A 279 17.87 -18.08 -23.33
CA LYS A 279 18.26 -19.20 -24.22
C LYS A 279 19.76 -19.45 -24.18
N TYR A 280 20.57 -18.40 -24.25
CA TYR A 280 22.02 -18.51 -24.14
C TYR A 280 22.46 -19.17 -22.81
N LYS A 281 21.86 -18.77 -21.69
CA LYS A 281 22.16 -19.35 -20.38
C LYS A 281 21.80 -20.83 -20.30
N TYR A 282 20.64 -21.25 -20.83
CA TYR A 282 20.24 -22.65 -20.89
C TYR A 282 21.19 -23.48 -21.74
N VAL A 283 21.51 -23.03 -22.96
CA VAL A 283 22.46 -23.73 -23.84
C VAL A 283 23.83 -23.87 -23.17
N LYS A 284 24.30 -22.79 -22.51
CA LYS A 284 25.61 -22.83 -21.79
C LYS A 284 25.61 -23.81 -20.61
N SER A 285 24.46 -24.07 -19.97
CA SER A 285 24.33 -25.06 -18.90
C SER A 285 24.11 -26.49 -19.41
N GLY A 286 24.13 -26.70 -20.74
CA GLY A 286 23.91 -28.03 -21.36
C GLY A 286 22.45 -28.43 -21.47
N ASP A 287 21.51 -27.51 -21.19
CA ASP A 287 20.09 -27.74 -21.26
C ASP A 287 19.53 -27.19 -22.58
N HIS A 288 19.00 -28.09 -23.41
CA HIS A 288 18.49 -27.76 -24.76
C HIS A 288 16.96 -27.81 -24.86
N ASP A 289 16.26 -28.09 -23.75
CA ASP A 289 14.81 -28.13 -23.70
C ASP A 289 14.16 -26.77 -23.92
N SER A 290 12.81 -26.76 -23.97
CA SER A 290 12.03 -25.53 -24.10
C SER A 290 12.33 -24.59 -22.95
N ILE A 291 12.67 -23.33 -23.27
CA ILE A 291 12.87 -22.28 -22.28
C ILE A 291 11.55 -21.69 -21.78
N PHE A 292 10.44 -21.94 -22.47
CA PHE A 292 9.13 -21.52 -22.05
C PHE A 292 8.34 -22.64 -21.39
N PHE A 293 7.62 -22.26 -20.36
CA PHE A 293 6.67 -23.08 -19.65
C PHE A 293 5.30 -22.41 -19.68
N SER A 294 4.25 -23.18 -19.76
CA SER A 294 2.89 -22.65 -19.70
C SER A 294 2.02 -23.51 -18.81
N GLN A 295 1.13 -22.86 -18.07
CA GLN A 295 0.24 -23.53 -17.12
C GLN A 295 -1.13 -22.87 -17.10
N GLU A 296 -2.17 -23.67 -16.93
CA GLU A 296 -3.53 -23.17 -16.75
C GLU A 296 -3.70 -22.57 -15.35
N ARG A 297 -4.33 -21.43 -15.29
CA ARG A 297 -4.63 -20.68 -14.07
C ARG A 297 -6.05 -20.14 -14.11
N ILE A 298 -6.59 -19.88 -12.91
CA ILE A 298 -7.89 -19.23 -12.76
C ILE A 298 -7.72 -17.76 -13.14
N GLY A 299 -8.46 -17.35 -14.16
CA GLY A 299 -8.58 -15.97 -14.61
C GLY A 299 -9.86 -15.31 -14.13
N LYS A 300 -10.17 -14.14 -14.74
CA LYS A 300 -11.37 -13.40 -14.39
C LYS A 300 -12.64 -14.22 -14.63
N ASP A 301 -13.60 -14.07 -13.70
CA ASP A 301 -14.90 -14.77 -13.70
C ASP A 301 -14.76 -16.30 -13.69
N GLY A 302 -13.64 -16.81 -13.14
CA GLY A 302 -13.35 -18.24 -13.03
C GLY A 302 -12.91 -18.92 -14.34
N LYS A 303 -12.74 -18.16 -15.44
CA LYS A 303 -12.29 -18.72 -16.73
C LYS A 303 -10.84 -19.14 -16.65
N LEU A 304 -10.53 -20.34 -17.16
CA LEU A 304 -9.15 -20.77 -17.23
C LEU A 304 -8.40 -20.00 -18.31
N ILE A 305 -7.22 -19.53 -17.95
CA ILE A 305 -6.28 -18.84 -18.85
C ILE A 305 -4.93 -19.56 -18.84
N LYS A 306 -4.26 -19.56 -19.98
CA LYS A 306 -2.92 -20.11 -20.12
C LYS A 306 -1.90 -19.02 -19.88
N ILE A 307 -1.18 -19.08 -18.77
CA ILE A 307 -0.10 -18.14 -18.48
C ILE A 307 1.24 -18.67 -18.97
N TYR A 308 2.13 -17.74 -19.36
CA TYR A 308 3.46 -18.05 -19.87
C TYR A 308 4.54 -17.61 -18.88
N LYS A 309 5.54 -18.48 -18.70
CA LYS A 309 6.72 -18.21 -17.87
C LYS A 309 7.99 -18.69 -18.58
N PHE A 310 9.14 -18.20 -18.15
CA PHE A 310 10.36 -18.97 -18.43
C PHE A 310 10.40 -20.20 -17.53
N ARG A 311 10.82 -21.31 -18.08
CA ARG A 311 11.00 -22.55 -17.32
C ARG A 311 12.07 -22.36 -16.26
N SER A 312 11.75 -22.62 -15.01
CA SER A 312 12.67 -22.53 -13.89
C SER A 312 12.93 -23.88 -13.21
N MET A 313 12.20 -24.90 -13.60
CA MET A 313 12.30 -26.26 -13.06
C MET A 313 12.66 -27.28 -14.15
N VAL A 314 13.02 -28.47 -13.73
CA VAL A 314 13.23 -29.62 -14.61
C VAL A 314 11.95 -29.95 -15.39
N PRO A 315 12.03 -30.57 -16.60
CA PRO A 315 10.85 -30.84 -17.42
C PRO A 315 9.77 -31.70 -16.73
N ASN A 316 10.18 -32.65 -15.90
CA ASN A 316 9.30 -33.59 -15.17
C ASN A 316 9.09 -33.16 -13.69
N ALA A 317 8.99 -31.87 -13.41
CA ALA A 317 8.93 -31.33 -12.05
C ALA A 317 7.70 -31.81 -11.23
N GLU A 318 6.56 -32.12 -11.86
CA GLU A 318 5.41 -32.64 -11.13
C GLU A 318 5.60 -34.09 -10.67
N GLU A 319 6.13 -34.96 -11.53
CA GLU A 319 6.45 -36.35 -11.17
C GLU A 319 7.52 -36.41 -10.06
N VAL A 320 8.50 -35.51 -10.12
CA VAL A 320 9.51 -35.38 -9.06
C VAL A 320 8.88 -34.95 -7.74
N LEU A 321 7.92 -34.01 -7.76
CA LEU A 321 7.21 -33.59 -6.56
C LEU A 321 6.40 -34.71 -5.93
N GLU A 322 5.62 -35.43 -6.73
CA GLU A 322 4.81 -36.55 -6.26
C GLU A 322 5.68 -37.59 -5.56
N ARG A 323 6.80 -37.98 -6.18
CA ARG A 323 7.77 -38.88 -5.57
C ARG A 323 8.35 -38.36 -4.26
N LEU A 324 8.77 -37.07 -4.21
CA LEU A 324 9.29 -36.47 -2.99
C LEU A 324 8.26 -36.45 -1.85
N MET A 325 6.99 -36.21 -2.16
CA MET A 325 5.90 -36.25 -1.16
C MET A 325 5.55 -37.66 -0.69
N GLU A 326 5.82 -38.71 -1.51
CA GLU A 326 5.69 -40.11 -1.12
C GLU A 326 6.86 -40.55 -0.23
N GLU A 327 8.07 -40.10 -0.54
CA GLU A 327 9.30 -40.47 0.16
C GLU A 327 9.49 -39.80 1.51
N ASP A 328 9.03 -38.50 1.64
CA ASP A 328 9.22 -37.69 2.83
C ASP A 328 7.92 -37.01 3.31
N PRO A 329 7.34 -37.46 4.44
CA PRO A 329 6.14 -36.84 5.01
C PRO A 329 6.31 -35.36 5.39
N ALA A 330 7.52 -34.90 5.75
CA ALA A 330 7.78 -33.51 6.10
C ALA A 330 7.68 -32.59 4.85
N ILE A 331 8.22 -33.07 3.71
CA ILE A 331 8.05 -32.38 2.42
C ILE A 331 6.58 -32.28 2.04
N LYS A 332 5.82 -33.35 2.27
CA LYS A 332 4.38 -33.37 2.02
C LYS A 332 3.63 -32.35 2.86
N GLU A 333 3.91 -32.29 4.17
CA GLU A 333 3.30 -31.32 5.08
C GLU A 333 3.66 -29.89 4.71
N GLU A 334 4.94 -29.62 4.44
CA GLU A 334 5.40 -28.29 3.99
C GLU A 334 4.70 -27.86 2.70
N TYR A 335 4.59 -28.76 1.73
CA TYR A 335 3.94 -28.44 0.45
C TYR A 335 2.43 -28.23 0.60
N LEU A 336 1.76 -29.03 1.40
CA LEU A 336 0.30 -28.90 1.63
C LEU A 336 -0.03 -27.56 2.33
N THR A 337 0.82 -27.13 3.26
CA THR A 337 0.64 -25.89 4.02
C THR A 337 0.99 -24.64 3.19
N ASN A 338 2.14 -24.66 2.53
CA ASN A 338 2.70 -23.46 1.86
C ASN A 338 2.48 -23.44 0.35
N LYS A 339 2.06 -24.57 -0.26
CA LYS A 339 1.97 -24.80 -1.71
C LYS A 339 3.30 -24.55 -2.45
N LYS A 340 4.40 -24.66 -1.72
CA LYS A 340 5.79 -24.53 -2.21
C LYS A 340 6.74 -25.22 -1.23
N LEU A 341 7.96 -25.56 -1.70
CA LEU A 341 9.04 -26.03 -0.88
C LEU A 341 10.07 -24.89 -0.70
N LYS A 342 10.70 -24.84 0.47
CA LYS A 342 11.75 -23.85 0.79
C LYS A 342 13.03 -24.16 0.00
N ASP A 343 13.46 -25.41 0.03
CA ASP A 343 14.59 -25.92 -0.73
C ASP A 343 14.06 -26.91 -1.78
N ASP A 344 13.65 -26.39 -2.93
CA ASP A 344 12.99 -27.17 -3.98
C ASP A 344 14.03 -27.76 -4.96
N PRO A 345 14.30 -29.08 -4.91
CA PRO A 345 15.33 -29.72 -5.74
C PRO A 345 14.97 -29.75 -7.23
N ARG A 346 13.75 -29.39 -7.61
CA ARG A 346 13.31 -29.33 -9.00
C ARG A 346 13.83 -28.09 -9.73
N ILE A 347 14.32 -27.09 -8.98
CA ILE A 347 14.77 -25.82 -9.54
C ILE A 347 16.14 -26.01 -10.21
N THR A 348 16.25 -25.63 -11.47
CA THR A 348 17.52 -25.64 -12.20
C THR A 348 18.42 -24.45 -11.79
N PRO A 349 19.75 -24.54 -11.95
CA PRO A 349 20.62 -23.38 -11.65
C PRO A 349 20.25 -22.10 -12.42
N VAL A 350 19.83 -22.22 -13.68
CA VAL A 350 19.32 -21.09 -14.47
C VAL A 350 17.96 -20.64 -13.92
N GLY A 351 17.12 -21.59 -13.51
CA GLY A 351 15.82 -21.31 -12.89
C GLY A 351 15.94 -20.56 -11.56
N ASP A 352 16.93 -20.90 -10.74
CA ASP A 352 17.21 -20.18 -9.49
C ASP A 352 17.57 -18.71 -9.76
N PHE A 353 18.45 -18.45 -10.74
CA PHE A 353 18.73 -17.08 -11.18
C PHE A 353 17.47 -16.35 -11.65
N LEU A 354 16.64 -16.99 -12.49
CA LEU A 354 15.40 -16.38 -13.00
C LEU A 354 14.42 -16.04 -11.87
N ARG A 355 14.26 -16.93 -10.88
CA ARG A 355 13.39 -16.71 -9.71
C ARG A 355 13.92 -15.60 -8.80
N LYS A 356 15.20 -15.61 -8.48
CA LYS A 356 15.84 -14.56 -7.68
C LYS A 356 15.69 -13.16 -8.29
N THR A 357 15.68 -13.09 -9.61
CA THR A 357 15.49 -11.83 -10.35
C THR A 357 14.04 -11.56 -10.75
N SER A 358 13.10 -12.49 -10.47
CA SER A 358 11.69 -12.45 -10.91
C SER A 358 11.53 -12.35 -12.44
N LEU A 359 12.54 -12.73 -13.19
CA LEU A 359 12.53 -12.72 -14.66
C LEU A 359 11.74 -13.90 -15.22
N ASP A 360 11.52 -14.97 -14.45
CA ASP A 360 10.73 -16.12 -14.85
C ASP A 360 9.28 -15.72 -15.19
N GLU A 361 8.74 -14.69 -14.59
CA GLU A 361 7.37 -14.21 -14.82
C GLU A 361 7.25 -13.20 -15.98
N TRP A 362 8.36 -12.78 -16.59
CA TRP A 362 8.37 -11.78 -17.65
C TRP A 362 7.49 -12.12 -18.87
N PRO A 363 7.40 -13.38 -19.34
CA PRO A 363 6.49 -13.74 -20.45
C PRO A 363 5.01 -13.45 -20.18
N GLN A 364 4.58 -13.29 -18.92
CA GLN A 364 3.19 -12.92 -18.58
C GLN A 364 2.78 -11.53 -19.12
N PHE A 365 3.74 -10.65 -19.45
CA PHE A 365 3.41 -9.38 -20.12
C PHE A 365 2.70 -9.59 -21.47
N TYR A 366 2.90 -10.73 -22.12
CA TYR A 366 2.11 -11.11 -23.28
C TYR A 366 0.64 -11.37 -22.92
N ASN A 367 0.36 -12.04 -21.78
CA ASN A 367 -0.99 -12.22 -21.29
C ASN A 367 -1.66 -10.89 -20.90
N VAL A 368 -0.88 -9.93 -20.39
CA VAL A 368 -1.38 -8.57 -20.09
C VAL A 368 -1.81 -7.86 -21.38
N LEU A 369 -0.99 -7.89 -22.44
CA LEU A 369 -1.35 -7.33 -23.75
C LEU A 369 -2.60 -7.97 -24.31
N LYS A 370 -2.68 -9.29 -24.28
CA LYS A 370 -3.85 -10.06 -24.72
C LYS A 370 -5.11 -9.72 -23.92
N GLY A 371 -4.95 -9.19 -22.70
CA GLY A 371 -6.05 -8.79 -21.84
C GLY A 371 -6.59 -9.90 -20.95
N GLU A 372 -5.91 -11.03 -20.87
CA GLU A 372 -6.20 -12.13 -19.96
C GLU A 372 -5.73 -11.83 -18.53
N MET A 373 -4.65 -11.05 -18.42
CA MET A 373 -4.08 -10.58 -17.18
C MET A 373 -4.08 -9.05 -17.09
N SER A 374 -3.79 -8.52 -15.92
CA SER A 374 -3.48 -7.13 -15.63
C SER A 374 -2.02 -7.02 -15.17
N PHE A 375 -1.40 -5.85 -15.28
CA PHE A 375 -0.09 -5.63 -14.69
C PHE A 375 -0.14 -5.78 -13.17
N ILE A 376 -1.18 -5.22 -12.53
CA ILE A 376 -1.42 -5.31 -11.08
C ILE A 376 -2.77 -5.99 -10.84
N GLY A 377 -2.77 -7.05 -10.04
CA GLY A 377 -3.96 -7.82 -9.72
C GLY A 377 -3.70 -8.94 -8.73
N PRO A 378 -4.72 -9.73 -8.38
CA PRO A 378 -4.56 -10.93 -7.57
C PRO A 378 -3.60 -11.94 -8.22
N ARG A 379 -3.04 -12.83 -7.40
CA ARG A 379 -2.24 -13.94 -7.90
C ARG A 379 -3.03 -14.80 -8.90
N PRO A 380 -2.43 -15.27 -10.01
CA PRO A 380 -3.05 -16.32 -10.83
C PRO A 380 -3.00 -17.66 -10.10
N TYR A 381 -4.12 -18.05 -9.45
CA TYR A 381 -4.24 -19.28 -8.68
C TYR A 381 -4.39 -20.51 -9.60
N LEU A 382 -3.95 -21.68 -9.11
CA LEU A 382 -4.15 -22.94 -9.80
C LEU A 382 -5.61 -23.42 -9.67
N PRO A 383 -6.15 -24.14 -10.66
CA PRO A 383 -7.49 -24.73 -10.51
C PRO A 383 -7.65 -25.61 -9.27
N ARG A 384 -6.61 -26.36 -8.90
CA ARG A 384 -6.58 -27.20 -7.69
C ARG A 384 -6.56 -26.43 -6.37
N GLU A 385 -6.18 -25.14 -6.40
CA GLU A 385 -6.16 -24.26 -5.22
C GLU A 385 -7.53 -23.64 -4.92
N LYS A 386 -8.54 -23.88 -5.76
CA LYS A 386 -9.87 -23.28 -5.63
C LYS A 386 -10.52 -23.55 -4.28
N GLU A 387 -10.46 -24.79 -3.81
CA GLU A 387 -11.05 -25.17 -2.52
C GLU A 387 -10.30 -24.52 -1.34
N ASP A 388 -8.97 -24.44 -1.43
CA ASP A 388 -8.13 -23.80 -0.42
C ASP A 388 -8.37 -22.28 -0.31
N MET A 389 -8.85 -21.63 -1.37
CA MET A 389 -9.22 -20.21 -1.35
C MET A 389 -10.44 -19.91 -0.50
N GLY A 390 -11.32 -20.91 -0.28
CA GLY A 390 -12.48 -20.81 0.58
C GLY A 390 -13.37 -19.61 0.28
N GLN A 391 -13.72 -18.85 1.30
CA GLN A 391 -14.60 -17.67 1.20
C GLN A 391 -14.06 -16.54 0.32
N PHE A 392 -12.75 -16.50 0.02
CA PHE A 392 -12.13 -15.45 -0.77
C PHE A 392 -12.24 -15.69 -2.29
N TYR A 393 -12.66 -16.89 -2.72
CA TYR A 393 -12.70 -17.24 -4.13
C TYR A 393 -13.57 -16.29 -4.96
N ASP A 394 -14.79 -16.03 -4.51
CA ASP A 394 -15.78 -15.26 -5.27
C ASP A 394 -15.39 -13.78 -5.47
N SER A 395 -14.66 -13.21 -4.53
CA SER A 395 -14.15 -11.84 -4.64
C SER A 395 -12.95 -11.76 -5.57
N ILE A 396 -11.99 -12.68 -5.42
CA ILE A 396 -10.72 -12.67 -6.14
C ILE A 396 -10.95 -12.88 -7.64
N ILE A 397 -11.82 -13.81 -8.04
CA ILE A 397 -12.06 -14.09 -9.46
C ILE A 397 -12.75 -12.95 -10.22
N LYS A 398 -13.34 -11.97 -9.55
CA LYS A 398 -13.94 -10.81 -10.22
C LYS A 398 -12.92 -9.87 -10.86
N LEU A 399 -11.66 -10.02 -10.50
CA LEU A 399 -10.55 -9.28 -11.08
C LEU A 399 -9.74 -10.13 -12.07
N LYS A 400 -9.03 -9.46 -12.98
CA LYS A 400 -8.00 -10.13 -13.78
C LYS A 400 -6.80 -10.42 -12.89
N PRO A 401 -6.18 -11.62 -12.97
CA PRO A 401 -4.94 -11.88 -12.25
C PRO A 401 -3.82 -10.95 -12.71
N GLY A 402 -2.91 -10.62 -11.80
CA GLY A 402 -1.81 -9.70 -12.03
C GLY A 402 -0.46 -10.38 -12.21
N VAL A 403 0.47 -9.69 -12.91
CA VAL A 403 1.89 -10.03 -12.91
C VAL A 403 2.49 -9.73 -11.53
N THR A 404 2.05 -8.64 -10.91
CA THR A 404 2.30 -8.32 -9.51
C THR A 404 1.01 -7.99 -8.79
N GLY A 405 1.02 -7.99 -7.45
CA GLY A 405 -0.18 -7.77 -6.66
C GLY A 405 0.10 -7.45 -5.21
N MET A 406 -0.96 -7.37 -4.43
CA MET A 406 -0.92 -6.93 -3.03
C MET A 406 -0.06 -7.85 -2.16
N TRP A 407 -0.18 -9.16 -2.30
CA TRP A 407 0.60 -10.11 -1.53
C TRP A 407 2.09 -10.08 -1.92
N GLN A 408 2.42 -9.98 -3.22
CA GLN A 408 3.80 -9.89 -3.71
C GLN A 408 4.51 -8.63 -3.22
N ALA A 409 3.77 -7.52 -3.09
CA ALA A 409 4.29 -6.26 -2.62
C ALA A 409 4.47 -6.18 -1.08
N ASN A 410 3.79 -7.04 -0.31
CA ASN A 410 3.76 -6.95 1.15
C ASN A 410 4.37 -8.15 1.91
N GLY A 411 4.89 -9.20 1.28
CA GLY A 411 5.46 -10.32 2.03
C GLY A 411 6.03 -11.47 1.20
N ARG A 412 5.73 -11.53 -0.10
CA ARG A 412 6.20 -12.60 -1.02
C ARG A 412 6.17 -14.01 -0.38
N SER A 413 7.35 -14.63 -0.22
CA SER A 413 7.47 -16.04 0.13
C SER A 413 7.17 -16.42 1.58
N ASP A 414 7.20 -15.47 2.52
CA ASP A 414 7.13 -15.78 3.95
C ASP A 414 5.69 -15.77 4.52
N VAL A 415 4.69 -15.78 3.63
CA VAL A 415 3.29 -15.59 4.00
C VAL A 415 2.51 -16.86 3.69
N GLU A 416 1.72 -17.35 4.64
CA GLU A 416 0.81 -18.48 4.48
C GLU A 416 -0.18 -18.28 3.34
N PHE A 417 -0.65 -19.37 2.75
CA PHE A 417 -1.58 -19.34 1.62
C PHE A 417 -2.89 -18.58 1.94
N SER A 418 -3.46 -18.84 3.11
CA SER A 418 -4.68 -18.16 3.58
C SER A 418 -4.54 -16.65 3.66
N TYR A 419 -3.40 -16.18 4.15
CA TYR A 419 -3.13 -14.74 4.25
C TYR A 419 -2.88 -14.10 2.87
N ARG A 420 -2.35 -14.84 1.88
CA ARG A 420 -2.25 -14.36 0.48
C ARG A 420 -3.64 -14.12 -0.08
N CYS A 421 -4.57 -15.07 0.11
CA CYS A 421 -5.96 -14.90 -0.31
C CYS A 421 -6.62 -13.70 0.36
N LYS A 422 -6.37 -13.49 1.67
CA LYS A 422 -6.87 -12.31 2.41
C LYS A 422 -6.32 -10.99 1.84
N LEU A 423 -5.06 -10.95 1.41
CA LEU A 423 -4.47 -9.76 0.79
C LEU A 423 -5.05 -9.48 -0.61
N ASP A 424 -5.34 -10.51 -1.38
CA ASP A 424 -5.93 -10.39 -2.71
C ASP A 424 -7.43 -10.04 -2.64
N ASP A 425 -8.15 -10.55 -1.64
CA ASP A 425 -9.50 -10.13 -1.29
C ASP A 425 -9.53 -8.65 -0.86
N TYR A 426 -8.60 -8.27 0.01
CA TYR A 426 -8.41 -6.87 0.39
C TYR A 426 -8.21 -5.97 -0.83
N TYR A 427 -7.41 -6.40 -1.81
CA TYR A 427 -7.19 -5.65 -3.04
C TYR A 427 -8.48 -5.48 -3.84
N TYR A 428 -9.34 -6.51 -3.92
CA TYR A 428 -10.63 -6.42 -4.58
C TYR A 428 -11.55 -5.37 -3.94
N HIS A 429 -11.66 -5.40 -2.62
CA HIS A 429 -12.56 -4.50 -1.89
C HIS A 429 -12.05 -3.05 -1.79
N ASN A 430 -10.74 -2.84 -1.86
CA ASN A 430 -10.10 -1.55 -1.67
C ASN A 430 -9.43 -1.01 -2.92
N TRP A 431 -9.73 -1.57 -4.08
CA TRP A 431 -9.09 -1.17 -5.30
C TRP A 431 -9.22 0.33 -5.55
N SER A 432 -8.11 0.94 -5.93
CA SER A 432 -8.04 2.31 -6.44
C SER A 432 -6.79 2.44 -7.31
N ILE A 433 -6.79 3.39 -8.23
CA ILE A 433 -5.61 3.73 -9.03
C ILE A 433 -4.39 3.99 -8.13
N TRP A 434 -4.60 4.62 -6.99
CA TRP A 434 -3.55 4.93 -6.02
C TRP A 434 -3.01 3.69 -5.31
N LEU A 435 -3.85 2.68 -5.07
CA LEU A 435 -3.41 1.38 -4.55
C LEU A 435 -2.53 0.68 -5.58
N ASP A 436 -2.89 0.73 -6.87
CA ASP A 436 -2.05 0.20 -7.95
C ASP A 436 -0.67 0.88 -7.98
N PHE A 437 -0.60 2.21 -7.90
CA PHE A 437 0.68 2.92 -7.80
C PHE A 437 1.48 2.53 -6.56
N THR A 438 0.82 2.33 -5.44
CA THR A 438 1.48 1.87 -4.20
C THR A 438 2.10 0.48 -4.37
N ILE A 439 1.35 -0.45 -4.95
CA ILE A 439 1.81 -1.81 -5.23
C ILE A 439 2.99 -1.78 -6.22
N MET A 440 2.87 -1.00 -7.30
CA MET A 440 3.94 -0.84 -8.28
C MET A 440 5.24 -0.31 -7.64
N TYR A 441 5.15 0.75 -6.84
CA TYR A 441 6.31 1.28 -6.12
C TYR A 441 6.95 0.25 -5.20
N LYS A 442 6.14 -0.46 -4.40
CA LYS A 442 6.63 -1.50 -3.50
C LYS A 442 7.28 -2.65 -4.27
N THR A 443 6.69 -3.06 -5.40
CA THR A 443 7.23 -4.11 -6.27
C THR A 443 8.60 -3.71 -6.83
N VAL A 444 8.71 -2.51 -7.41
CA VAL A 444 9.98 -1.99 -7.94
C VAL A 444 11.03 -1.94 -6.84
N LYS A 445 10.68 -1.40 -5.67
CA LYS A 445 11.55 -1.35 -4.51
C LYS A 445 12.00 -2.76 -4.07
N SER A 446 11.10 -3.73 -4.01
CA SER A 446 11.40 -5.11 -3.62
C SER A 446 12.34 -5.80 -4.63
N VAL A 447 12.14 -5.56 -5.94
CA VAL A 447 13.02 -6.08 -7.00
C VAL A 447 14.43 -5.47 -6.91
N ILE A 448 14.53 -4.15 -6.74
CA ILE A 448 15.84 -3.45 -6.67
C ILE A 448 16.62 -3.87 -5.42
N TYR A 449 15.98 -4.00 -4.27
CA TYR A 449 16.66 -4.33 -3.00
C TYR A 449 16.75 -5.82 -2.73
N GLY A 450 16.28 -6.69 -3.62
CA GLY A 450 16.38 -8.15 -3.50
C GLY A 450 15.68 -8.74 -2.28
N LYS A 451 14.78 -8.01 -1.62
CA LYS A 451 14.07 -8.50 -0.43
C LYS A 451 12.93 -9.41 -0.84
N GLY A 452 12.99 -10.68 -0.42
CA GLY A 452 11.90 -11.65 -0.57
C GLY A 452 11.90 -12.43 -1.90
N SER A 453 13.01 -12.48 -2.65
CA SER A 453 13.24 -13.52 -3.65
C SER A 453 13.81 -14.74 -2.96
N LEU A 454 13.14 -15.88 -3.12
CA LEU A 454 13.77 -17.18 -2.91
C LEU A 454 14.63 -17.44 -4.09
#